data_7bc476b92dabf1bcd95da38752995d4a
#
_entry.id   7bc476b92dabf1bcd95da38752995d4a
#
_cell.length_a   1.000
_cell.length_b   1.000
_cell.length_c   1.000
_cell.angle_alpha   90.00
_cell.angle_beta   90.00
_cell.angle_gamma   90.00
#
_symmetry.space_group_name_H-M   'P 1'
#
loop_
_entity.id
_entity.type
_entity.pdbx_description
1 polymer ?
#
loop_
_entity_poly.entity_id
_entity_poly.type
_entity_poly.pdbx_seq_one_letter_code
_entity_poly.pdbx_strand_id
1 'polypeptide(L)'
;MQRRQWLHAAALVGLSAAGFQRSALAQATTVQVWKDPNCGCCHLWVEHLQASGFKVEVRDVGNTAARKRLGMPEQLGSCHTATVGGYVIEGHVPAADIHRLLKERPVALCLSVPGMPIGSPGMDGPEYKGRKDAYDVLLVQKDGSSKSFQRYPGQARMAQRGGMQRVSDTAASLPWATAEVRRIDKAAGKVSLKHGDIKNLDMPPMSMVFQVKDPSQLDALQVGQQVRFQAVQEKGAYWVVKIEAAAM
;
A
#
# COMPACT_ATOMS: atom_id res chain seq x y z
N MET A 1 -33.46 -85.95 31.27
CA MET A 1 -32.94 -84.62 31.68
C MET A 1 -32.05 -84.15 30.57
N GLN A 2 -32.54 -83.32 29.62
CA GLN A 2 -31.79 -82.84 28.48
C GLN A 2 -31.74 -81.28 28.57
N ARG A 3 -30.55 -80.74 28.71
CA ARG A 3 -30.25 -79.30 28.63
C ARG A 3 -30.03 -78.89 27.17
N ARG A 4 -30.95 -78.09 26.61
CA ARG A 4 -30.75 -77.48 25.30
C ARG A 4 -29.95 -76.18 25.46
N GLN A 5 -28.78 -76.15 24.81
CA GLN A 5 -27.97 -74.91 24.68
C GLN A 5 -28.46 -74.15 23.47
N TRP A 6 -28.81 -72.87 23.68
CA TRP A 6 -29.10 -71.89 22.64
C TRP A 6 -27.83 -71.08 22.35
N LEU A 7 -27.32 -71.24 21.17
CA LEU A 7 -26.22 -70.37 20.63
C LEU A 7 -26.84 -69.13 20.03
N HIS A 8 -26.61 -67.99 20.64
CA HIS A 8 -26.95 -66.67 20.05
C HIS A 8 -25.76 -66.16 19.22
N ALA A 9 -25.92 -66.17 17.90
CA ALA A 9 -25.00 -65.51 16.95
C ALA A 9 -25.31 -64.04 16.97
N ALA A 10 -24.38 -63.22 17.53
CA ALA A 10 -24.46 -61.76 17.43
C ALA A 10 -23.78 -61.30 16.13
N ALA A 11 -24.59 -60.84 15.20
CA ALA A 11 -24.09 -60.20 13.95
C ALA A 11 -23.66 -58.75 14.27
N LEU A 12 -22.37 -58.49 14.23
CA LEU A 12 -21.80 -57.14 14.28
C LEU A 12 -21.99 -56.46 12.93
N VAL A 13 -22.94 -55.58 12.81
CA VAL A 13 -23.08 -54.65 11.67
C VAL A 13 -22.10 -53.52 11.87
N GLY A 14 -20.98 -53.58 11.18
CA GLY A 14 -20.00 -52.49 11.13
C GLY A 14 -20.53 -51.30 10.29
N LEU A 15 -21.00 -50.23 10.94
CA LEU A 15 -21.27 -48.96 10.26
C LEU A 15 -19.94 -48.28 9.93
N SER A 16 -19.50 -48.43 8.67
CA SER A 16 -18.39 -47.61 8.12
C SER A 16 -18.90 -46.20 7.94
N ALA A 17 -18.61 -45.32 8.92
CA ALA A 17 -18.81 -43.89 8.79
C ALA A 17 -17.73 -43.37 7.79
N ALA A 18 -18.04 -43.39 6.49
CA ALA A 18 -17.27 -42.65 5.49
C ALA A 18 -17.36 -41.14 5.84
N GLY A 19 -16.35 -40.65 6.53
CA GLY A 19 -16.19 -39.22 6.82
C GLY A 19 -16.09 -38.46 5.51
N PHE A 20 -17.17 -37.82 5.09
CA PHE A 20 -17.13 -36.78 4.07
C PHE A 20 -16.28 -35.64 4.59
N GLN A 21 -14.96 -35.67 4.33
CA GLN A 21 -14.12 -34.48 4.46
C GLN A 21 -14.64 -33.46 3.44
N ARG A 22 -15.52 -32.57 3.89
CA ARG A 22 -15.83 -31.35 3.17
C ARG A 22 -14.54 -30.56 3.12
N SER A 23 -13.80 -30.65 1.99
CA SER A 23 -12.80 -29.67 1.64
C SER A 23 -13.54 -28.33 1.59
N ALA A 24 -13.45 -27.56 2.67
CA ALA A 24 -13.87 -26.16 2.66
C ALA A 24 -12.97 -25.50 1.61
N LEU A 25 -13.51 -25.30 0.41
CA LEU A 25 -12.90 -24.40 -0.58
C LEU A 25 -12.73 -23.07 0.16
N ALA A 26 -11.50 -22.73 0.51
CA ALA A 26 -11.19 -21.47 1.16
C ALA A 26 -11.66 -20.37 0.21
N GLN A 27 -12.80 -19.76 0.54
CA GLN A 27 -13.36 -18.67 -0.26
C GLN A 27 -12.34 -17.54 -0.24
N ALA A 28 -11.86 -17.15 -1.43
CA ALA A 28 -10.86 -16.10 -1.55
C ALA A 28 -11.33 -14.83 -0.84
N THR A 29 -10.52 -14.36 0.11
CA THR A 29 -10.85 -13.16 0.89
C THR A 29 -10.87 -11.94 -0.02
N THR A 30 -11.99 -11.21 -0.02
CA THR A 30 -12.15 -10.02 -0.87
C THR A 30 -11.50 -8.80 -0.21
N VAL A 31 -10.67 -8.11 -0.99
CA VAL A 31 -10.06 -6.82 -0.66
C VAL A 31 -10.73 -5.74 -1.50
N GLN A 32 -11.30 -4.71 -0.88
CA GLN A 32 -11.81 -3.53 -1.60
C GLN A 32 -10.76 -2.44 -1.59
N VAL A 33 -10.40 -1.90 -2.76
CA VAL A 33 -9.29 -0.93 -2.93
C VAL A 33 -9.82 0.37 -3.52
N TRP A 34 -9.48 1.50 -2.90
CA TRP A 34 -9.68 2.85 -3.43
C TRP A 34 -8.33 3.42 -3.84
N LYS A 35 -8.17 3.74 -5.11
CA LYS A 35 -6.94 4.29 -5.68
C LYS A 35 -7.22 5.34 -6.74
N ASP A 36 -6.19 6.11 -7.11
CA ASP A 36 -6.25 6.97 -8.29
C ASP A 36 -6.13 6.10 -9.58
N PRO A 37 -6.93 6.34 -10.63
CA PRO A 37 -6.88 5.58 -11.88
C PRO A 37 -5.49 5.63 -12.54
N ASN A 38 -4.74 6.72 -12.35
CA ASN A 38 -3.42 6.92 -12.94
C ASN A 38 -2.27 6.45 -12.05
N CYS A 39 -2.55 5.83 -10.89
CA CYS A 39 -1.54 5.33 -9.97
C CYS A 39 -0.99 3.98 -10.45
N GLY A 40 0.15 3.99 -11.15
CA GLY A 40 0.78 2.78 -11.69
C GLY A 40 1.23 1.81 -10.60
N CYS A 41 1.91 2.28 -9.57
CA CYS A 41 2.37 1.45 -8.45
C CYS A 41 1.20 0.83 -7.66
N CYS A 42 0.04 1.51 -7.59
CA CYS A 42 -1.16 0.96 -6.99
C CYS A 42 -1.72 -0.21 -7.81
N HIS A 43 -1.62 -0.14 -9.13
CA HIS A 43 -2.04 -1.23 -10.02
C HIS A 43 -1.18 -2.47 -9.79
N LEU A 44 0.14 -2.31 -9.76
CA LEU A 44 1.08 -3.39 -9.47
C LEU A 44 0.86 -4.00 -8.07
N TRP A 45 0.49 -3.20 -7.07
CA TRP A 45 0.11 -3.71 -5.77
C TRP A 45 -1.18 -4.55 -5.80
N VAL A 46 -2.17 -4.16 -6.59
CA VAL A 46 -3.38 -4.95 -6.83
C VAL A 46 -3.04 -6.30 -7.44
N GLU A 47 -2.18 -6.33 -8.47
CA GLU A 47 -1.69 -7.56 -9.10
C GLU A 47 -0.95 -8.46 -8.09
N HIS A 48 -0.12 -7.87 -7.22
CA HIS A 48 0.56 -8.59 -6.14
C HIS A 48 -0.43 -9.29 -5.19
N LEU A 49 -1.52 -8.61 -4.81
CA LEU A 49 -2.56 -9.22 -3.98
C LEU A 49 -3.30 -10.35 -4.69
N GLN A 50 -3.65 -10.15 -5.96
CA GLN A 50 -4.31 -11.18 -6.78
C GLN A 50 -3.43 -12.41 -6.93
N ALA A 51 -2.14 -12.24 -7.23
CA ALA A 51 -1.16 -13.32 -7.28
C ALA A 51 -1.00 -14.06 -5.95
N SER A 52 -1.31 -13.38 -4.84
CA SER A 52 -1.26 -13.94 -3.48
C SER A 52 -2.59 -14.57 -3.01
N GLY A 53 -3.57 -14.73 -3.93
CA GLY A 53 -4.83 -15.43 -3.67
C GLY A 53 -5.96 -14.57 -3.11
N PHE A 54 -5.81 -13.25 -3.08
CA PHE A 54 -6.92 -12.36 -2.75
C PHE A 54 -7.84 -12.10 -3.96
N LYS A 55 -9.14 -12.02 -3.72
CA LYS A 55 -10.07 -11.40 -4.67
C LYS A 55 -10.00 -9.89 -4.47
N VAL A 56 -9.73 -9.11 -5.52
CA VAL A 56 -9.58 -7.66 -5.40
C VAL A 56 -10.68 -6.95 -6.18
N GLU A 57 -11.36 -6.01 -5.51
CA GLU A 57 -12.37 -5.12 -6.10
C GLU A 57 -11.84 -3.69 -6.07
N VAL A 58 -11.59 -3.11 -7.23
CA VAL A 58 -10.96 -1.78 -7.37
C VAL A 58 -12.01 -0.70 -7.61
N ARG A 59 -11.82 0.45 -6.97
CA ARG A 59 -12.57 1.69 -7.15
C ARG A 59 -11.60 2.81 -7.53
N ASP A 60 -11.60 3.20 -8.79
CA ASP A 60 -10.70 4.21 -9.37
C ASP A 60 -11.23 5.65 -9.17
N VAL A 61 -11.48 6.01 -7.91
CA VAL A 61 -12.08 7.31 -7.52
C VAL A 61 -11.16 8.12 -6.60
N GLY A 62 -9.91 7.70 -6.44
CA GLY A 62 -9.00 8.23 -5.41
C GLY A 62 -9.31 7.66 -4.03
N ASN A 63 -8.39 7.83 -3.09
CA ASN A 63 -8.49 7.23 -1.76
C ASN A 63 -8.81 8.22 -0.63
N THR A 64 -8.79 9.53 -0.88
CA THR A 64 -8.94 10.56 0.18
C THR A 64 -10.25 10.41 0.96
N ALA A 65 -11.38 10.28 0.26
CA ALA A 65 -12.68 10.12 0.90
C ALA A 65 -12.79 8.79 1.68
N ALA A 66 -12.26 7.71 1.12
CA ALA A 66 -12.23 6.41 1.78
C ALA A 66 -11.36 6.44 3.05
N ARG A 67 -10.15 7.01 2.98
CA ARG A 67 -9.25 7.18 4.13
C ARG A 67 -9.92 7.93 5.27
N LYS A 68 -10.53 9.08 4.98
CA LYS A 68 -11.25 9.89 5.98
C LYS A 68 -12.41 9.11 6.61
N ARG A 69 -13.26 8.47 5.79
CA ARG A 69 -14.39 7.68 6.25
C ARG A 69 -13.98 6.49 7.14
N LEU A 70 -12.84 5.87 6.83
CA LEU A 70 -12.31 4.71 7.54
C LEU A 70 -11.50 5.10 8.79
N GLY A 71 -11.37 6.40 9.10
CA GLY A 71 -10.67 6.88 10.30
C GLY A 71 -9.15 6.72 10.23
N MET A 72 -8.58 6.57 9.03
CA MET A 72 -7.14 6.41 8.87
C MET A 72 -6.42 7.75 9.09
N PRO A 73 -5.41 7.83 10.01
CA PRO A 73 -4.66 9.05 10.26
C PRO A 73 -3.93 9.54 9.00
N GLU A 74 -4.05 10.82 8.67
CA GLU A 74 -3.47 11.39 7.44
C GLU A 74 -1.95 11.28 7.38
N GLN A 75 -1.27 11.44 8.53
CA GLN A 75 0.19 11.35 8.63
C GLN A 75 0.75 9.96 8.31
N LEU A 76 -0.08 8.91 8.36
CA LEU A 76 0.27 7.55 8.01
C LEU A 76 -0.25 7.15 6.62
N GLY A 77 -0.72 8.12 5.85
CA GLY A 77 -1.34 7.91 4.54
C GLY A 77 -0.34 7.54 3.43
N SER A 78 -0.87 6.87 2.40
CA SER A 78 -0.16 6.48 1.19
C SER A 78 -1.03 6.73 -0.05
N CYS A 79 -0.68 6.15 -1.20
CA CYS A 79 -1.33 6.40 -2.49
C CYS A 79 -2.65 5.65 -2.69
N HIS A 80 -2.93 4.63 -1.90
CA HIS A 80 -4.20 3.88 -1.93
C HIS A 80 -4.61 3.44 -0.53
N THR A 81 -5.90 3.18 -0.38
CA THR A 81 -6.52 2.68 0.85
C THR A 81 -7.36 1.46 0.50
N ALA A 82 -7.32 0.41 1.31
CA ALA A 82 -8.14 -0.77 1.11
C ALA A 82 -8.81 -1.24 2.40
N THR A 83 -9.77 -2.16 2.27
CA THR A 83 -10.36 -2.87 3.41
C THR A 83 -10.35 -4.37 3.17
N VAL A 84 -10.09 -5.13 4.23
CA VAL A 84 -10.11 -6.59 4.22
C VAL A 84 -10.42 -7.13 5.61
N GLY A 85 -11.38 -8.03 5.72
CA GLY A 85 -11.68 -8.72 6.98
C GLY A 85 -11.98 -7.82 8.19
N GLY A 86 -12.46 -6.59 7.95
CA GLY A 86 -12.73 -5.58 8.97
C GLY A 86 -11.57 -4.65 9.30
N TYR A 87 -10.41 -4.82 8.67
CA TYR A 87 -9.24 -3.95 8.80
C TYR A 87 -9.11 -2.99 7.63
N VAL A 88 -8.47 -1.85 7.89
CA VAL A 88 -7.99 -0.95 6.84
C VAL A 88 -6.56 -1.35 6.47
N ILE A 89 -6.24 -1.26 5.19
CA ILE A 89 -4.88 -1.44 4.65
C ILE A 89 -4.52 -0.15 3.92
N GLU A 90 -3.42 0.45 4.29
CA GLU A 90 -2.97 1.71 3.71
C GLU A 90 -1.61 1.54 3.05
N GLY A 91 -1.54 1.82 1.75
CA GLY A 91 -0.31 1.75 0.97
C GLY A 91 0.19 0.33 0.70
N HIS A 92 1.45 0.22 0.37
CA HIS A 92 2.10 -0.96 -0.20
C HIS A 92 2.41 -2.07 0.81
N VAL A 93 1.39 -2.46 1.61
CA VAL A 93 1.50 -3.55 2.60
C VAL A 93 1.65 -4.88 1.87
N PRO A 94 2.69 -5.69 2.18
CA PRO A 94 2.86 -7.00 1.58
C PRO A 94 1.70 -7.96 1.90
N ALA A 95 1.31 -8.77 0.92
CA ALA A 95 0.23 -9.75 1.06
C ALA A 95 0.46 -10.72 2.23
N ALA A 96 1.71 -11.11 2.47
CA ALA A 96 2.08 -11.97 3.61
C ALA A 96 1.70 -11.37 4.96
N ASP A 97 1.87 -10.03 5.11
CA ASP A 97 1.50 -9.33 6.34
C ASP A 97 -0.02 -9.19 6.46
N ILE A 98 -0.73 -9.03 5.34
CA ILE A 98 -2.20 -9.04 5.33
C ILE A 98 -2.72 -10.43 5.74
N HIS A 99 -2.16 -11.52 5.19
CA HIS A 99 -2.51 -12.88 5.61
C HIS A 99 -2.25 -13.10 7.10
N ARG A 100 -1.10 -12.62 7.61
CA ARG A 100 -0.76 -12.71 9.04
C ARG A 100 -1.76 -11.92 9.90
N LEU A 101 -2.11 -10.69 9.50
CA LEU A 101 -3.12 -9.87 10.18
C LEU A 101 -4.46 -10.60 10.28
N LEU A 102 -4.92 -11.18 9.16
CA LEU A 102 -6.18 -11.91 9.11
C LEU A 102 -6.18 -13.19 9.94
N LYS A 103 -5.01 -13.83 10.09
CA LYS A 103 -4.83 -15.01 10.93
C LYS A 103 -4.75 -14.66 12.42
N GLU A 104 -3.97 -13.65 12.79
CA GLU A 104 -3.73 -13.25 14.18
C GLU A 104 -4.88 -12.45 14.78
N ARG A 105 -5.63 -11.72 13.94
CA ARG A 105 -6.82 -10.92 14.34
C ARG A 105 -6.57 -9.97 15.52
N PRO A 106 -5.46 -9.22 15.55
CA PRO A 106 -5.20 -8.28 16.64
C PRO A 106 -6.28 -7.19 16.70
N VAL A 107 -6.49 -6.64 17.91
CA VAL A 107 -7.33 -5.43 18.04
C VAL A 107 -6.53 -4.26 17.47
N ALA A 108 -6.96 -3.76 16.31
CA ALA A 108 -6.31 -2.66 15.59
C ALA A 108 -7.28 -2.04 14.57
N LEU A 109 -6.94 -0.85 14.08
CA LEU A 109 -7.63 -0.21 12.97
C LEU A 109 -7.09 -0.71 11.63
N CYS A 110 -5.76 -0.65 11.45
CA CYS A 110 -5.16 -0.92 10.15
C CYS A 110 -3.72 -1.45 10.21
N LEU A 111 -3.27 -1.96 9.04
CA LEU A 111 -1.85 -1.97 8.68
C LEU A 111 -1.55 -0.81 7.73
N SER A 112 -0.42 -0.15 7.92
CA SER A 112 0.02 0.95 7.06
C SER A 112 1.50 0.79 6.68
N VAL A 113 1.78 1.06 5.40
CA VAL A 113 3.11 1.41 4.90
C VAL A 113 3.04 2.86 4.44
N PRO A 114 3.42 3.83 5.28
CA PRO A 114 3.38 5.24 4.93
C PRO A 114 4.31 5.54 3.75
N GLY A 115 3.85 6.41 2.85
CA GLY A 115 4.60 6.74 1.66
C GLY A 115 4.62 5.62 0.63
N MET A 116 5.72 5.50 -0.09
CA MET A 116 5.94 4.52 -1.15
C MET A 116 7.41 4.06 -1.14
N PRO A 117 7.83 3.26 -0.13
CA PRO A 117 9.21 2.81 -0.04
C PRO A 117 9.56 1.89 -1.20
N ILE A 118 10.69 2.16 -1.86
CA ILE A 118 11.19 1.33 -2.96
C ILE A 118 11.49 -0.06 -2.42
N GLY A 119 11.09 -1.09 -3.18
CA GLY A 119 11.20 -2.49 -2.77
C GLY A 119 10.00 -3.02 -2.00
N SER A 120 9.00 -2.19 -1.68
CA SER A 120 7.67 -2.67 -1.27
C SER A 120 6.88 -3.17 -2.49
N PRO A 121 5.88 -4.05 -2.33
CA PRO A 121 5.12 -4.60 -3.45
C PRO A 121 4.50 -3.51 -4.34
N GLY A 122 4.75 -3.56 -5.64
CA GLY A 122 4.37 -2.52 -6.60
C GLY A 122 5.33 -1.34 -6.69
N MET A 123 6.37 -1.32 -5.84
CA MET A 123 7.51 -0.40 -5.88
C MET A 123 8.84 -1.17 -6.01
N ASP A 124 8.79 -2.35 -6.62
CA ASP A 124 9.88 -3.31 -6.74
C ASP A 124 10.18 -3.71 -8.20
N GLY A 125 9.66 -2.93 -9.15
CA GLY A 125 9.86 -3.14 -10.58
C GLY A 125 11.32 -3.00 -11.04
N PRO A 126 11.61 -3.39 -12.29
CA PRO A 126 12.97 -3.36 -12.86
C PRO A 126 13.54 -1.94 -12.96
N GLU A 127 12.70 -0.92 -13.01
CA GLU A 127 13.08 0.49 -13.02
C GLU A 127 13.85 0.90 -11.76
N TYR A 128 13.61 0.22 -10.64
CA TYR A 128 14.34 0.46 -9.38
C TYR A 128 15.68 -0.25 -9.30
N LYS A 129 16.05 -1.06 -10.32
CA LYS A 129 17.37 -1.76 -10.42
C LYS A 129 17.70 -2.56 -9.14
N GLY A 130 16.68 -3.17 -8.52
CA GLY A 130 16.84 -3.98 -7.31
C GLY A 130 17.05 -3.19 -6.01
N ARG A 131 16.99 -1.86 -6.05
CA ARG A 131 17.07 -1.02 -4.85
C ARG A 131 15.94 -1.37 -3.88
N LYS A 132 16.25 -1.34 -2.57
CA LYS A 132 15.28 -1.56 -1.49
C LYS A 132 15.52 -0.56 -0.36
N ASP A 133 14.52 0.23 -0.05
CA ASP A 133 14.51 1.11 1.11
C ASP A 133 14.12 0.32 2.36
N ALA A 134 14.65 0.70 3.53
CA ALA A 134 14.15 0.15 4.78
C ALA A 134 12.77 0.74 5.09
N TYR A 135 11.80 -0.09 5.48
CA TYR A 135 10.49 0.36 5.92
C TYR A 135 9.87 -0.56 6.95
N ASP A 136 8.93 -0.03 7.70
CA ASP A 136 8.10 -0.79 8.63
C ASP A 136 6.66 -0.86 8.10
N VAL A 137 6.05 -2.03 8.23
CA VAL A 137 4.60 -2.18 8.22
C VAL A 137 4.12 -1.84 9.62
N LEU A 138 3.29 -0.84 9.76
CA LEU A 138 2.79 -0.35 11.04
C LEU A 138 1.43 -0.96 11.38
N LEU A 139 1.26 -1.47 12.59
CA LEU A 139 -0.05 -1.78 13.17
C LEU A 139 -0.56 -0.53 13.88
N VAL A 140 -1.64 0.04 13.35
CA VAL A 140 -2.23 1.31 13.83
C VAL A 140 -3.48 1.03 14.65
N GLN A 141 -3.56 1.65 15.82
CA GLN A 141 -4.70 1.54 16.72
C GLN A 141 -5.79 2.57 16.37
N LYS A 142 -6.99 2.41 16.92
CA LYS A 142 -8.10 3.35 16.72
C LYS A 142 -7.84 4.75 17.29
N ASP A 143 -6.95 4.86 18.26
CA ASP A 143 -6.50 6.14 18.84
C ASP A 143 -5.43 6.84 18.02
N GLY A 144 -5.02 6.26 16.88
CA GLY A 144 -3.99 6.78 16.00
C GLY A 144 -2.56 6.41 16.40
N SER A 145 -2.35 5.76 17.53
CA SER A 145 -1.05 5.23 17.92
C SER A 145 -0.64 4.08 16.99
N SER A 146 0.66 3.89 16.81
CA SER A 146 1.17 2.83 15.93
C SER A 146 2.41 2.15 16.50
N LYS A 147 2.60 0.89 16.12
CA LYS A 147 3.81 0.11 16.42
C LYS A 147 4.23 -0.68 15.18
N SER A 148 5.52 -1.01 15.10
CA SER A 148 6.01 -1.89 14.03
C SER A 148 5.35 -3.27 14.13
N PHE A 149 4.68 -3.68 13.05
CA PHE A 149 4.13 -5.02 12.87
C PHE A 149 5.15 -5.93 12.20
N GLN A 150 5.78 -5.42 11.14
CA GLN A 150 6.85 -6.11 10.43
C GLN A 150 7.89 -5.09 9.96
N ARG A 151 9.18 -5.43 10.10
CA ARG A 151 10.28 -4.62 9.57
C ARG A 151 10.87 -5.27 8.34
N TYR A 152 11.04 -4.46 7.29
CA TYR A 152 11.74 -4.81 6.07
C TYR A 152 13.05 -4.04 6.02
N PRO A 153 14.19 -4.72 6.23
CA PRO A 153 15.49 -4.07 6.11
C PRO A 153 15.73 -3.74 4.64
N GLY A 154 16.05 -2.48 4.36
CA GLY A 154 16.55 -2.10 3.04
C GLY A 154 17.92 -2.73 2.76
N GLN A 155 18.37 -2.61 1.53
CA GLN A 155 19.78 -2.89 1.25
C GLN A 155 20.62 -1.82 1.94
N ALA A 156 21.63 -2.25 2.71
CA ALA A 156 22.59 -1.32 3.28
C ALA A 156 23.17 -0.49 2.13
N ARG A 157 22.92 0.82 2.12
CA ARG A 157 23.65 1.72 1.24
C ARG A 157 25.12 1.49 1.51
N MET A 158 25.86 0.96 0.54
CA MET A 158 27.31 1.12 0.57
C MET A 158 27.53 2.60 0.78
N ALA A 159 28.06 2.93 1.94
CA ALA A 159 28.17 4.29 2.41
C ALA A 159 28.98 5.11 1.39
N GLN A 160 28.30 5.82 0.51
CA GLN A 160 28.86 7.07 0.03
C GLN A 160 28.84 8.00 1.26
N ARG A 161 30.01 8.09 1.89
CA ARG A 161 30.33 9.08 2.92
C ARG A 161 30.13 10.46 2.30
N GLY A 162 28.98 11.04 2.52
CA GLY A 162 28.63 12.40 2.20
C GLY A 162 27.63 12.86 3.25
N GLY A 163 28.11 13.64 4.19
CA GLY A 163 27.50 14.38 5.26
C GLY A 163 25.99 14.24 5.47
N MET A 164 25.66 13.89 6.68
CA MET A 164 24.34 14.10 7.28
C MET A 164 24.06 15.60 7.33
N GLN A 165 23.56 16.15 6.21
CA GLN A 165 23.09 17.53 6.15
C GLN A 165 21.71 17.59 6.71
N ARG A 166 21.59 18.23 7.88
CA ARG A 166 20.32 18.62 8.47
C ARG A 166 19.52 19.39 7.43
N VAL A 167 18.30 18.92 7.14
CA VAL A 167 17.36 19.65 6.30
C VAL A 167 16.76 20.77 7.15
N SER A 168 17.50 21.85 7.27
CA SER A 168 16.97 23.17 7.57
C SER A 168 17.41 24.08 6.43
N ASP A 169 16.40 24.67 5.76
CA ASP A 169 16.46 25.76 4.80
C ASP A 169 17.09 25.46 3.45
N THR A 170 16.25 25.27 2.43
CA THR A 170 16.12 26.14 1.25
C THR A 170 15.40 25.44 0.10
N ALA A 171 14.15 25.80 -0.14
CA ALA A 171 13.44 25.49 -1.39
C ALA A 171 14.20 26.02 -2.64
N ALA A 172 15.15 26.90 -2.43
CA ALA A 172 15.98 27.51 -3.50
C ALA A 172 17.05 26.57 -4.08
N SER A 173 17.43 25.46 -3.41
CA SER A 173 18.49 24.55 -3.85
C SER A 173 18.01 23.17 -4.35
N LEU A 174 16.71 22.90 -4.31
CA LEU A 174 16.17 21.63 -4.78
C LEU A 174 16.24 21.55 -6.31
N PRO A 175 16.63 20.41 -6.89
CA PRO A 175 16.61 20.24 -8.34
C PRO A 175 15.17 20.22 -8.85
N TRP A 176 14.97 20.79 -10.03
CA TRP A 176 13.72 20.75 -10.75
C TRP A 176 13.57 19.42 -11.48
N ALA A 177 12.41 18.81 -11.36
CA ALA A 177 11.99 17.67 -12.17
C ALA A 177 10.87 18.13 -13.12
N THR A 178 10.71 17.43 -14.25
CA THR A 178 9.64 17.67 -15.22
C THR A 178 8.53 16.64 -15.06
N ALA A 179 7.30 17.05 -15.34
CA ALA A 179 6.16 16.14 -15.33
C ALA A 179 5.02 16.62 -16.23
N GLU A 180 4.14 15.68 -16.54
CA GLU A 180 2.81 15.95 -17.11
C GLU A 180 1.76 15.79 -16.00
N VAL A 181 0.87 16.77 -15.87
CA VAL A 181 -0.24 16.70 -14.90
C VAL A 181 -1.29 15.72 -15.40
N ARG A 182 -1.54 14.66 -14.62
CA ARG A 182 -2.53 13.63 -14.98
C ARG A 182 -3.87 13.82 -14.29
N ARG A 183 -3.84 14.35 -13.07
CA ARG A 183 -5.04 14.63 -12.26
C ARG A 183 -4.74 15.68 -11.20
N ILE A 184 -5.74 16.51 -10.90
CA ILE A 184 -5.69 17.52 -9.84
C ILE A 184 -6.84 17.25 -8.88
N ASP A 185 -6.55 17.10 -7.60
CA ASP A 185 -7.53 17.01 -6.51
C ASP A 185 -7.30 18.19 -5.56
N LYS A 186 -7.95 19.30 -5.88
CA LYS A 186 -7.84 20.55 -5.11
C LYS A 186 -8.36 20.40 -3.68
N ALA A 187 -9.43 19.62 -3.50
CA ALA A 187 -10.03 19.42 -2.18
C ALA A 187 -9.12 18.62 -1.24
N ALA A 188 -8.34 17.72 -1.80
CA ALA A 188 -7.38 16.91 -1.04
C ALA A 188 -5.97 17.50 -1.03
N GLY A 189 -5.71 18.62 -1.71
CA GLY A 189 -4.36 19.19 -1.84
C GLY A 189 -3.37 18.24 -2.53
N LYS A 190 -3.83 17.50 -3.57
CA LYS A 190 -3.03 16.45 -4.24
C LYS A 190 -2.97 16.67 -5.74
N VAL A 191 -1.85 16.25 -6.34
CA VAL A 191 -1.67 16.21 -7.79
C VAL A 191 -1.08 14.87 -8.20
N SER A 192 -1.64 14.28 -9.26
CA SER A 192 -1.09 13.09 -9.91
C SER A 192 -0.22 13.56 -11.07
N LEU A 193 1.06 13.18 -11.03
CA LEU A 193 2.07 13.58 -12.00
C LEU A 193 2.67 12.34 -12.68
N LYS A 194 2.79 12.38 -14.01
CA LYS A 194 3.69 11.50 -14.76
C LYS A 194 5.01 12.24 -14.88
N HIS A 195 5.96 11.92 -14.01
CA HIS A 195 7.22 12.64 -13.90
C HIS A 195 8.39 11.91 -14.54
N GLY A 196 9.43 12.66 -14.92
CA GLY A 196 10.75 12.14 -15.24
C GLY A 196 11.55 11.80 -13.96
N ASP A 197 12.87 11.68 -14.09
CA ASP A 197 13.74 11.44 -12.93
C ASP A 197 13.64 12.57 -11.89
N ILE A 198 13.44 12.20 -10.62
CA ILE A 198 13.55 13.13 -9.48
C ILE A 198 14.84 12.85 -8.76
N LYS A 199 15.91 13.57 -9.14
CA LYS A 199 17.30 13.28 -8.72
C LYS A 199 17.51 13.31 -7.22
N ASN A 200 16.91 14.27 -6.50
CA ASN A 200 17.06 14.39 -5.04
C ASN A 200 16.29 13.32 -4.26
N LEU A 201 15.33 12.66 -4.89
CA LEU A 201 14.58 11.55 -4.32
C LEU A 201 15.05 10.20 -4.88
N ASP A 202 16.02 10.24 -5.83
CA ASP A 202 16.55 9.06 -6.51
C ASP A 202 15.44 8.20 -7.12
N MET A 203 14.46 8.89 -7.72
CA MET A 203 13.20 8.30 -8.20
C MET A 203 13.17 8.31 -9.73
N PRO A 204 13.03 7.13 -10.37
CA PRO A 204 12.96 7.01 -11.83
C PRO A 204 11.62 7.54 -12.37
N PRO A 205 11.50 7.72 -13.70
CA PRO A 205 10.26 8.16 -14.35
C PRO A 205 9.08 7.24 -14.02
N MET A 206 7.99 7.82 -13.53
CA MET A 206 6.77 7.08 -13.21
C MET A 206 5.54 7.99 -13.05
N SER A 207 4.38 7.37 -12.79
CA SER A 207 3.15 8.11 -12.47
C SER A 207 2.79 7.88 -11.01
N MET A 208 2.72 8.96 -10.23
CA MET A 208 2.37 8.88 -8.82
C MET A 208 1.61 10.12 -8.31
N VAL A 209 1.07 10.02 -7.11
CA VAL A 209 0.33 11.09 -6.45
C VAL A 209 1.23 11.78 -5.44
N PHE A 210 1.33 13.09 -5.54
CA PHE A 210 2.03 13.95 -4.58
C PHE A 210 1.02 14.72 -3.73
N GLN A 211 1.37 14.98 -2.49
CA GLN A 211 0.73 16.03 -1.71
C GLN A 211 1.36 17.37 -2.08
N VAL A 212 0.61 18.46 -2.01
CA VAL A 212 1.09 19.81 -2.33
C VAL A 212 1.12 20.64 -1.07
N LYS A 213 2.28 21.24 -0.73
CA LYS A 213 2.43 22.02 0.51
C LYS A 213 1.57 23.28 0.51
N ASP A 214 1.44 23.90 -0.65
CA ASP A 214 0.60 25.07 -0.85
C ASP A 214 -0.47 24.76 -1.91
N PRO A 215 -1.71 24.44 -1.49
CA PRO A 215 -2.79 24.07 -2.40
C PRO A 215 -3.12 25.14 -3.46
N SER A 216 -2.79 26.42 -3.23
CA SER A 216 -3.02 27.51 -4.19
C SER A 216 -2.26 27.29 -5.49
N GLN A 217 -1.12 26.58 -5.45
CA GLN A 217 -0.37 26.23 -6.64
C GLN A 217 -1.13 25.31 -7.61
N LEU A 218 -2.17 24.61 -7.13
CA LEU A 218 -3.02 23.76 -7.95
C LEU A 218 -4.02 24.57 -8.79
N ASP A 219 -4.28 25.85 -8.46
CA ASP A 219 -5.28 26.65 -9.13
C ASP A 219 -4.88 27.00 -10.57
N ALA A 220 -3.60 27.17 -10.80
CA ALA A 220 -3.03 27.52 -12.09
C ALA A 220 -2.75 26.30 -12.99
N LEU A 221 -2.94 25.06 -12.51
CA LEU A 221 -2.62 23.86 -13.25
C LEU A 221 -3.80 23.31 -14.05
N GLN A 222 -3.48 22.67 -15.17
CA GLN A 222 -4.44 21.98 -16.02
C GLN A 222 -3.99 20.53 -16.27
N VAL A 223 -4.94 19.62 -16.40
CA VAL A 223 -4.66 18.22 -16.79
C VAL A 223 -4.07 18.19 -18.21
N GLY A 224 -3.01 17.41 -18.41
CA GLY A 224 -2.23 17.34 -19.64
C GLY A 224 -1.12 18.40 -19.74
N GLN A 225 -1.07 19.36 -18.85
CA GLN A 225 -0.06 20.41 -18.84
C GLN A 225 1.33 19.86 -18.49
N GLN A 226 2.35 20.33 -19.24
CA GLN A 226 3.74 20.10 -18.88
C GLN A 226 4.15 21.10 -17.78
N VAL A 227 4.74 20.57 -16.71
CA VAL A 227 5.14 21.34 -15.55
C VAL A 227 6.56 21.00 -15.14
N ARG A 228 7.20 21.91 -14.43
CA ARG A 228 8.39 21.62 -13.62
C ARG A 228 8.05 21.76 -12.16
N PHE A 229 8.63 20.91 -11.33
CA PHE A 229 8.31 20.89 -9.90
C PHE A 229 9.52 20.50 -9.06
N GLN A 230 9.45 20.85 -7.80
CA GLN A 230 10.41 20.46 -6.77
C GLN A 230 9.67 19.64 -5.72
N ALA A 231 10.22 18.49 -5.34
CA ALA A 231 9.60 17.61 -4.38
C ALA A 231 10.58 17.19 -3.28
N VAL A 232 10.02 16.93 -2.10
CA VAL A 232 10.73 16.40 -0.94
C VAL A 232 9.99 15.20 -0.37
N GLN A 233 10.71 14.37 0.38
CA GLN A 233 10.10 13.32 1.19
C GLN A 233 10.11 13.75 2.65
N GLU A 234 8.94 13.87 3.27
CA GLU A 234 8.80 14.20 4.68
C GLU A 234 7.86 13.19 5.35
N LYS A 235 8.30 12.63 6.46
CA LYS A 235 7.51 11.66 7.27
C LYS A 235 6.91 10.51 6.44
N GLY A 236 7.64 10.06 5.41
CA GLY A 236 7.21 8.97 4.54
C GLY A 236 6.26 9.37 3.40
N ALA A 237 5.81 10.63 3.30
CA ALA A 237 5.02 11.14 2.20
C ALA A 237 5.86 12.00 1.25
N TYR A 238 5.45 12.07 -0.04
CA TYR A 238 6.09 12.90 -1.05
C TYR A 238 5.30 14.19 -1.23
N TRP A 239 6.00 15.32 -1.09
CA TRP A 239 5.43 16.64 -1.13
C TRP A 239 6.00 17.44 -2.29
N VAL A 240 5.13 18.02 -3.09
CA VAL A 240 5.48 19.11 -4.00
C VAL A 240 5.64 20.38 -3.17
N VAL A 241 6.85 20.96 -3.21
CA VAL A 241 7.18 22.22 -2.55
C VAL A 241 6.87 23.39 -3.49
N LYS A 242 7.20 23.22 -4.77
CA LYS A 242 6.95 24.21 -5.82
C LYS A 242 6.60 23.50 -7.12
N ILE A 243 5.61 24.04 -7.84
CA ILE A 243 5.19 23.56 -9.15
C ILE A 243 4.81 24.73 -10.00
N GLU A 244 5.26 24.74 -11.24
CA GLU A 244 4.97 25.80 -12.21
C GLU A 244 4.91 25.25 -13.65
N ALA A 245 4.26 25.96 -14.56
CA ALA A 245 4.24 25.58 -15.97
C ALA A 245 5.67 25.47 -16.50
N ALA A 246 5.97 24.42 -17.26
CA ALA A 246 7.24 24.35 -17.98
C ALA A 246 7.25 25.44 -19.06
N ALA A 247 8.28 26.27 -19.05
CA ALA A 247 8.49 27.20 -20.17
C ALA A 247 8.71 26.37 -21.45
N MET A 248 7.94 26.68 -22.49
CA MET A 248 8.13 26.13 -23.84
C MET A 248 9.42 26.68 -24.44
#